data_7d5596fc12a8e69b2edfd2395d3aa73e
#
_entry.id   7d5596fc12a8e69b2edfd2395d3aa73e
#
_cell.length_a   1.000
_cell.length_b   1.000
_cell.length_c   1.000
_cell.angle_alpha   90.00
_cell.angle_beta   90.00
_cell.angle_gamma   90.00
#
_symmetry.space_group_name_H-M   'P 1'
#
loop_
_entity.id
_entity.type
_entity.pdbx_description
1 polymer ?
#
loop_
_entity_poly.entity_id
_entity_poly.type
_entity_poly.pdbx_seq_one_letter_code
_entity_poly.pdbx_strand_id
1 'polypeptide(L)'
;MIYYYGGTFDPITKAHEAIIRRIKKEMRESDKLIIGIVQNDEKNYNVSVNDRLNMVKKSLDANEIVIQDKRTYAYLDAHYRGEKITICMGDDEWYSLCSGKWVNWDLLLKCYEFFVFDREVHDREDKDDVIVLPAGINPTVTFLGAGDTTDGISSTAVREILFKNPECHYSDVRDYITHVVFRYIKDNELYFQNGNDYNEKEKEFLKEYAVKKEKNHWGEPSVTTDTVAYNGDKILLIRRGNYPYKNFWALPGGFFEKTDEDLNFGAQRELKEETGIDIDPKYFRQIKTYGHNFDPRMKIVDVAFSVRVSKKDMDKVKGLDDACDARWFKIDELPKLGFHHEQIINDFLKEE
;
A
#
# COMPACT_ATOMS: atom_id res chain seq x y z
N MET A 1 -8.40 29.44 5.59
CA MET A 1 -7.06 28.82 5.71
C MET A 1 -7.23 27.31 5.61
N ILE A 2 -6.22 26.60 5.09
CA ILE A 2 -6.22 25.13 5.00
C ILE A 2 -5.24 24.59 6.05
N TYR A 3 -5.69 23.64 6.85
CA TYR A 3 -4.83 22.81 7.69
C TYR A 3 -4.64 21.48 6.99
N TYR A 4 -3.41 21.13 6.66
CA TYR A 4 -3.08 19.92 5.95
C TYR A 4 -2.32 18.95 6.86
N TYR A 5 -2.87 17.78 7.11
CA TYR A 5 -2.23 16.71 7.88
C TYR A 5 -2.02 15.48 7.00
N GLY A 6 -0.78 15.30 6.55
CA GLY A 6 -0.36 14.14 5.76
C GLY A 6 0.14 13.01 6.64
N GLY A 7 -0.19 11.79 6.29
CA GLY A 7 0.30 10.62 7.02
C GLY A 7 0.11 9.32 6.25
N THR A 8 0.81 8.28 6.66
CA THR A 8 0.67 6.95 6.06
C THR A 8 -0.60 6.24 6.53
N PHE A 9 -1.00 6.47 7.80
CA PHE A 9 -2.17 5.87 8.46
C PHE A 9 -2.27 4.35 8.26
N ASP A 10 -1.22 3.63 8.55
CA ASP A 10 -1.06 2.19 8.29
C ASP A 10 -0.93 1.34 9.58
N PRO A 11 -2.03 1.20 10.40
CA PRO A 11 -3.33 1.86 10.35
C PRO A 11 -3.35 3.24 11.01
N ILE A 12 -4.49 3.95 10.90
CA ILE A 12 -4.78 5.12 11.75
C ILE A 12 -4.88 4.70 13.20
N THR A 13 -4.31 5.51 14.11
CA THR A 13 -4.28 5.25 15.55
C THR A 13 -4.94 6.38 16.34
N LYS A 14 -5.22 6.14 17.62
CA LYS A 14 -5.72 7.16 18.55
C LYS A 14 -4.78 8.36 18.69
N ALA A 15 -3.46 8.16 18.51
CA ALA A 15 -2.51 9.27 18.45
C ALA A 15 -2.78 10.21 17.28
N HIS A 16 -3.01 9.67 16.08
CA HIS A 16 -3.42 10.47 14.93
C HIS A 16 -4.73 11.22 15.18
N GLU A 17 -5.72 10.55 15.77
CA GLU A 17 -6.99 11.16 16.13
C GLU A 17 -6.84 12.27 17.16
N ALA A 18 -5.94 12.12 18.14
CA ALA A 18 -5.64 13.15 19.14
C ALA A 18 -5.03 14.40 18.48
N ILE A 19 -4.07 14.23 17.57
CA ILE A 19 -3.50 15.33 16.77
C ILE A 19 -4.59 16.04 15.98
N ILE A 20 -5.46 15.30 15.30
CA ILE A 20 -6.55 15.87 14.50
C ILE A 20 -7.54 16.65 15.39
N ARG A 21 -7.90 16.12 16.58
CA ARG A 21 -8.71 16.86 17.54
C ARG A 21 -8.03 18.16 18.01
N ARG A 22 -6.70 18.11 18.16
CA ARG A 22 -5.92 19.30 18.55
C ARG A 22 -5.88 20.33 17.41
N ILE A 23 -5.69 19.92 16.17
CA ILE A 23 -5.79 20.81 14.99
C ILE A 23 -7.15 21.49 14.97
N LYS A 24 -8.25 20.73 15.11
CA LYS A 24 -9.62 21.27 15.09
C LYS A 24 -9.88 22.33 16.17
N LYS A 25 -9.18 22.31 17.30
CA LYS A 25 -9.29 23.35 18.35
C LYS A 25 -8.66 24.67 17.95
N GLU A 26 -7.66 24.64 17.05
CA GLU A 26 -7.00 25.85 16.55
C GLU A 26 -7.73 26.45 15.32
N MET A 27 -8.61 25.67 14.68
CA MET A 27 -9.35 26.08 13.48
C MET A 27 -10.51 27.02 13.80
N ARG A 28 -10.77 27.97 12.88
CA ARG A 28 -12.00 28.76 12.82
C ARG A 28 -13.05 28.02 12.00
N GLU A 29 -14.31 28.39 12.11
CA GLU A 29 -15.39 27.79 11.29
C GLU A 29 -15.17 27.88 9.78
N SER A 30 -14.50 28.95 9.32
CA SER A 30 -14.17 29.14 7.89
C SER A 30 -12.98 28.34 7.39
N ASP A 31 -12.22 27.71 8.28
CA ASP A 31 -11.01 26.96 7.92
C ASP A 31 -11.36 25.53 7.49
N LYS A 32 -10.48 24.95 6.67
CA LYS A 32 -10.66 23.56 6.17
C LYS A 32 -9.56 22.64 6.70
N LEU A 33 -9.95 21.45 7.12
CA LEU A 33 -9.03 20.38 7.45
C LEU A 33 -8.98 19.37 6.29
N ILE A 34 -7.80 19.14 5.77
CA ILE A 34 -7.52 18.14 4.73
C ILE A 34 -6.59 17.09 5.31
N ILE A 35 -7.01 15.83 5.20
CA ILE A 35 -6.20 14.66 5.60
C ILE A 35 -5.65 14.01 4.32
N GLY A 36 -4.33 14.00 4.16
CA GLY A 36 -3.65 13.36 3.03
C GLY A 36 -3.17 11.95 3.36
N ILE A 37 -3.73 10.95 2.70
CA ILE A 37 -3.21 9.57 2.78
C ILE A 37 -2.00 9.47 1.87
N VAL A 38 -0.80 9.52 2.45
CA VAL A 38 0.45 9.55 1.70
C VAL A 38 0.70 8.19 1.03
N GLN A 39 0.87 8.24 -0.30
CA GLN A 39 1.33 7.13 -1.11
C GLN A 39 2.77 7.45 -1.57
N ASN A 40 3.72 6.65 -1.14
CA ASN A 40 5.13 6.80 -1.49
C ASN A 40 5.64 5.47 -2.04
N ASP A 41 6.05 5.45 -3.30
CA ASP A 41 6.52 4.24 -3.99
C ASP A 41 7.79 3.63 -3.37
N GLU A 42 8.52 4.40 -2.56
CA GLU A 42 9.69 3.92 -1.83
C GLU A 42 9.36 3.22 -0.51
N LYS A 43 8.11 3.31 -0.04
CA LYS A 43 7.67 2.66 1.20
C LYS A 43 6.83 1.42 0.90
N ASN A 44 7.21 0.31 1.49
CA ASN A 44 6.36 -0.88 1.52
C ASN A 44 5.27 -0.68 2.56
N TYR A 45 4.02 -0.56 2.11
CA TYR A 45 2.85 -0.49 2.97
C TYR A 45 2.30 -1.90 3.22
N ASN A 46 1.78 -2.11 4.43
CA ASN A 46 1.22 -3.42 4.80
C ASN A 46 -0.17 -3.67 4.19
N VAL A 47 -0.87 -2.59 3.84
CA VAL A 47 -2.21 -2.64 3.22
C VAL A 47 -2.34 -1.61 2.12
N SER A 48 -3.34 -1.77 1.25
CA SER A 48 -3.57 -0.88 0.12
C SER A 48 -3.85 0.57 0.56
N VAL A 49 -3.62 1.53 -0.32
CA VAL A 49 -3.97 2.94 -0.06
C VAL A 49 -5.47 3.11 0.17
N ASN A 50 -6.31 2.31 -0.50
CA ASN A 50 -7.76 2.32 -0.33
C ASN A 50 -8.17 1.82 1.05
N ASP A 51 -7.54 0.77 1.58
CA ASP A 51 -7.81 0.31 2.95
C ASP A 51 -7.43 1.37 3.97
N ARG A 52 -6.28 2.02 3.81
CA ARG A 52 -5.85 3.12 4.67
C ARG A 52 -6.82 4.30 4.61
N LEU A 53 -7.26 4.68 3.41
CA LEU A 53 -8.27 5.70 3.18
C LEU A 53 -9.60 5.34 3.86
N ASN A 54 -10.06 4.10 3.72
CA ASN A 54 -11.31 3.64 4.31
C ASN A 54 -11.26 3.61 5.84
N MET A 55 -10.14 3.17 6.44
CA MET A 55 -9.95 3.25 7.88
C MET A 55 -10.02 4.69 8.39
N VAL A 56 -9.37 5.63 7.70
CA VAL A 56 -9.40 7.05 8.06
C VAL A 56 -10.82 7.61 7.93
N LYS A 57 -11.51 7.36 6.82
CA LYS A 57 -12.90 7.82 6.59
C LYS A 57 -13.89 7.30 7.64
N LYS A 58 -13.68 6.08 8.12
CA LYS A 58 -14.53 5.49 9.17
C LYS A 58 -14.23 6.04 10.57
N SER A 59 -13.01 6.48 10.80
CA SER A 59 -12.53 6.95 12.11
C SER A 59 -12.67 8.46 12.32
N LEU A 60 -12.66 9.22 11.23
CA LEU A 60 -12.55 10.68 11.29
C LEU A 60 -13.63 11.37 10.48
N ASP A 61 -14.03 12.53 11.01
CA ASP A 61 -14.78 13.56 10.30
C ASP A 61 -13.82 14.71 9.94
N ALA A 62 -13.56 14.89 8.65
CA ALA A 62 -12.73 15.97 8.10
C ALA A 62 -13.43 16.59 6.89
N ASN A 63 -13.06 17.84 6.54
CA ASN A 63 -13.63 18.49 5.37
C ASN A 63 -13.30 17.72 4.09
N GLU A 64 -12.09 17.20 4.01
CA GLU A 64 -11.61 16.44 2.87
C GLU A 64 -10.60 15.38 3.30
N ILE A 65 -10.71 14.17 2.75
CA ILE A 65 -9.76 13.07 2.94
C ILE A 65 -9.35 12.60 1.55
N VAL A 66 -8.08 12.76 1.22
CA VAL A 66 -7.53 12.58 -0.13
C VAL A 66 -6.38 11.58 -0.16
N ILE A 67 -6.14 10.98 -1.32
CA ILE A 67 -4.91 10.25 -1.58
C ILE A 67 -3.86 11.25 -2.08
N GLN A 68 -2.74 11.34 -1.37
CA GLN A 68 -1.59 12.13 -1.79
C GLN A 68 -0.68 11.23 -2.64
N ASP A 69 -0.80 11.34 -3.94
CA ASP A 69 -0.07 10.55 -4.96
C ASP A 69 1.29 11.13 -5.35
N LYS A 70 1.63 12.32 -4.81
CA LYS A 70 2.89 13.04 -5.08
C LYS A 70 3.57 13.41 -3.78
N ARG A 71 4.86 13.81 -3.89
CA ARG A 71 5.58 14.40 -2.75
C ARG A 71 4.86 15.67 -2.26
N THR A 72 4.90 15.91 -0.96
CA THR A 72 4.06 16.92 -0.27
C THR A 72 4.06 18.28 -0.96
N TYR A 73 5.22 18.84 -1.28
CA TYR A 73 5.29 20.14 -1.98
C TYR A 73 4.58 20.09 -3.33
N ALA A 74 4.90 19.10 -4.17
CA ALA A 74 4.32 18.98 -5.50
C ALA A 74 2.82 18.72 -5.47
N TYR A 75 2.33 18.00 -4.45
CA TYR A 75 0.90 17.77 -4.26
C TYR A 75 0.18 19.06 -3.87
N LEU A 76 0.68 19.77 -2.85
CA LEU A 76 0.06 21.00 -2.37
C LEU A 76 0.10 22.11 -3.43
N ASP A 77 1.22 22.26 -4.15
CA ASP A 77 1.34 23.23 -5.24
C ASP A 77 0.39 22.93 -6.41
N ALA A 78 0.17 21.66 -6.72
CA ALA A 78 -0.72 21.27 -7.81
C ALA A 78 -2.21 21.48 -7.50
N HIS A 79 -2.64 21.25 -6.24
CA HIS A 79 -4.07 21.22 -5.87
C HIS A 79 -4.53 22.46 -5.11
N TYR A 80 -3.63 23.17 -4.43
CA TYR A 80 -3.98 24.28 -3.50
C TYR A 80 -3.09 25.50 -3.69
N ARG A 81 -2.56 25.71 -4.92
CA ARG A 81 -1.71 26.87 -5.24
C ARG A 81 -2.43 28.18 -4.95
N GLY A 82 -1.78 29.05 -4.17
CA GLY A 82 -2.32 30.37 -3.78
C GLY A 82 -3.19 30.35 -2.52
N GLU A 83 -3.49 29.17 -1.97
CA GLU A 83 -4.16 29.06 -0.68
C GLU A 83 -3.19 29.24 0.49
N LYS A 84 -3.67 29.81 1.59
CA LYS A 84 -2.90 29.84 2.83
C LYS A 84 -2.99 28.47 3.51
N ILE A 85 -1.85 27.76 3.61
CA ILE A 85 -1.79 26.41 4.14
C ILE A 85 -0.89 26.37 5.38
N THR A 86 -1.37 25.69 6.43
CA THR A 86 -0.59 25.25 7.58
C THR A 86 -0.42 23.75 7.51
N ILE A 87 0.82 23.28 7.37
CA ILE A 87 1.16 21.86 7.38
C ILE A 87 1.27 21.38 8.83
N CYS A 88 0.53 20.34 9.15
CA CYS A 88 0.50 19.73 10.48
C CYS A 88 1.30 18.43 10.48
N MET A 89 2.22 18.25 11.41
CA MET A 89 3.10 17.07 11.50
C MET A 89 3.58 16.80 12.92
N GLY A 90 4.09 15.59 13.16
CA GLY A 90 4.78 15.27 14.39
C GLY A 90 6.19 15.90 14.47
N ASP A 91 6.75 15.95 15.64
CA ASP A 91 8.10 16.47 15.88
C ASP A 91 9.18 15.67 15.15
N ASP A 92 9.05 14.35 15.06
CA ASP A 92 9.94 13.46 14.33
C ASP A 92 9.97 13.78 12.81
N GLU A 93 8.80 14.06 12.23
CA GLU A 93 8.68 14.50 10.84
C GLU A 93 9.26 15.90 10.63
N TRP A 94 9.05 16.81 11.60
CA TRP A 94 9.63 18.15 11.59
C TRP A 94 11.17 18.11 11.58
N TYR A 95 11.78 17.32 12.47
CA TYR A 95 13.24 17.13 12.47
C TYR A 95 13.74 16.53 11.17
N SER A 96 13.01 15.56 10.60
CA SER A 96 13.34 14.97 9.31
C SER A 96 13.26 15.99 8.16
N LEU A 97 12.26 16.87 8.17
CA LEU A 97 12.12 17.96 7.20
C LEU A 97 13.28 18.95 7.30
N CYS A 98 13.56 19.44 8.49
CA CYS A 98 14.60 20.42 8.75
C CYS A 98 16.03 19.90 8.48
N SER A 99 16.25 18.60 8.60
CA SER A 99 17.51 17.94 8.25
C SER A 99 17.70 17.71 6.74
N GLY A 100 16.77 18.19 5.89
CA GLY A 100 16.90 18.10 4.44
C GLY A 100 16.54 16.73 3.84
N LYS A 101 15.96 15.82 4.62
CA LYS A 101 15.60 14.46 4.16
C LYS A 101 14.37 14.44 3.23
N TRP A 102 13.59 15.51 3.20
CA TRP A 102 12.40 15.60 2.37
C TRP A 102 12.70 16.22 1.00
N VAL A 103 12.09 15.71 -0.04
CA VAL A 103 12.18 16.33 -1.38
C VAL A 103 11.54 17.71 -1.36
N ASN A 104 12.23 18.74 -1.88
CA ASN A 104 11.80 20.15 -1.86
C ASN A 104 11.59 20.71 -0.43
N TRP A 105 12.36 20.22 0.54
CA TRP A 105 12.27 20.64 1.95
C TRP A 105 12.41 22.15 2.14
N ASP A 106 13.31 22.78 1.38
CA ASP A 106 13.57 24.22 1.43
C ASP A 106 12.38 25.04 0.90
N LEU A 107 11.69 24.54 -0.14
CA LEU A 107 10.48 25.15 -0.66
C LEU A 107 9.31 24.99 0.32
N LEU A 108 9.19 23.82 0.98
CA LEU A 108 8.19 23.62 2.02
C LEU A 108 8.36 24.65 3.14
N LEU A 109 9.58 24.80 3.68
CA LEU A 109 9.86 25.73 4.77
C LEU A 109 9.70 27.21 4.39
N LYS A 110 9.85 27.57 3.11
CA LYS A 110 9.66 28.94 2.61
C LYS A 110 8.20 29.28 2.30
N CYS A 111 7.40 28.29 1.86
CA CYS A 111 6.08 28.55 1.29
C CYS A 111 4.93 28.33 2.26
N TYR A 112 5.13 27.55 3.34
CA TYR A 112 4.05 27.12 4.23
C TYR A 112 4.32 27.48 5.69
N GLU A 113 3.24 27.52 6.48
CA GLU A 113 3.27 27.58 7.94
C GLU A 113 3.21 26.15 8.51
N PHE A 114 3.67 25.96 9.76
CA PHE A 114 3.74 24.64 10.38
C PHE A 114 3.11 24.64 11.76
N PHE A 115 2.32 23.58 12.02
CA PHE A 115 1.96 23.14 13.35
C PHE A 115 2.71 21.84 13.63
N VAL A 116 3.57 21.86 14.63
CA VAL A 116 4.38 20.72 15.05
C VAL A 116 3.87 20.20 16.37
N PHE A 117 3.46 18.93 16.40
CA PHE A 117 2.93 18.28 17.59
C PHE A 117 4.03 17.51 18.29
N ASP A 118 4.39 17.98 19.47
CA ASP A 118 5.36 17.32 20.34
C ASP A 118 4.73 16.06 20.95
N ARG A 119 5.33 14.91 20.68
CA ARG A 119 5.06 13.67 21.41
C ARG A 119 6.02 13.68 22.58
N GLU A 120 5.54 13.87 23.80
CA GLU A 120 6.34 13.77 25.01
C GLU A 120 6.95 12.36 25.13
N VAL A 121 8.06 12.15 24.47
CA VAL A 121 8.92 10.97 24.68
C VAL A 121 9.94 11.36 25.73
N HIS A 122 9.76 10.86 26.95
CA HIS A 122 10.62 11.16 28.10
C HIS A 122 12.07 10.68 27.99
N ASP A 123 12.48 9.98 26.91
CA ASP A 123 13.81 9.38 26.74
C ASP A 123 14.50 9.74 25.43
N ARG A 124 14.54 11.03 25.06
CA ARG A 124 15.52 11.45 24.07
C ARG A 124 16.74 11.99 24.79
N GLU A 125 17.77 11.15 24.93
CA GLU A 125 19.11 11.57 25.38
C GLU A 125 19.77 12.57 24.41
N ASP A 126 19.21 12.80 23.22
CA ASP A 126 19.74 13.66 22.14
C ASP A 126 18.89 14.93 21.92
N LYS A 127 18.44 15.59 22.99
CA LYS A 127 17.72 16.90 22.88
C LYS A 127 18.58 18.08 22.44
N ASP A 128 19.85 17.89 22.12
CA ASP A 128 20.78 18.94 21.77
C ASP A 128 21.03 19.13 20.26
N ASP A 129 20.28 18.46 19.39
CA ASP A 129 20.33 18.76 17.95
C ASP A 129 19.70 20.12 17.66
N VAL A 130 20.49 21.16 17.80
CA VAL A 130 20.14 22.51 17.34
C VAL A 130 19.90 22.44 15.84
N ILE A 131 18.63 22.56 15.42
CA ILE A 131 18.28 22.65 14.01
C ILE A 131 18.89 23.95 13.46
N VAL A 132 19.95 23.85 12.69
CA VAL A 132 20.55 24.98 11.99
C VAL A 132 19.99 25.01 10.59
N LEU A 133 19.00 25.88 10.36
CA LEU A 133 18.47 26.11 9.03
C LEU A 133 19.43 26.96 8.20
N PRO A 134 19.55 26.76 6.88
CA PRO A 134 20.32 27.59 5.99
C PRO A 134 19.90 29.05 6.05
N ALA A 135 20.86 29.96 5.82
CA ALA A 135 20.58 31.40 5.81
C ALA A 135 19.43 31.76 4.85
N GLY A 136 18.48 32.55 5.32
CA GLY A 136 17.29 32.97 4.54
C GLY A 136 16.09 32.03 4.60
N ILE A 137 16.14 30.96 5.39
CA ILE A 137 14.98 30.10 5.67
C ILE A 137 14.52 30.37 7.11
N ASN A 138 13.36 31.05 7.26
CA ASN A 138 12.74 31.37 8.54
C ASN A 138 11.28 30.93 8.51
N PRO A 139 10.97 29.64 8.73
CA PRO A 139 9.61 29.14 8.69
C PRO A 139 8.77 29.68 9.86
N THR A 140 7.50 29.90 9.63
CA THR A 140 6.53 30.18 10.69
C THR A 140 6.09 28.85 11.31
N VAL A 141 6.49 28.60 12.55
CA VAL A 141 6.22 27.34 13.25
C VAL A 141 5.55 27.59 14.59
N THR A 142 4.51 26.83 14.86
CA THR A 142 3.85 26.77 16.19
C THR A 142 3.99 25.36 16.74
N PHE A 143 4.66 25.22 17.88
CA PHE A 143 4.75 23.95 18.61
C PHE A 143 3.54 23.79 19.51
N LEU A 144 2.91 22.64 19.44
CA LEU A 144 1.69 22.29 20.18
C LEU A 144 1.89 20.93 20.86
N GLY A 145 1.54 20.81 22.12
CA GLY A 145 1.48 19.50 22.77
C GLY A 145 0.43 18.60 22.12
N ALA A 146 0.79 17.36 21.83
CA ALA A 146 -0.13 16.37 21.27
C ALA A 146 -1.19 15.88 22.28
N GLY A 147 -0.96 16.13 23.58
CA GLY A 147 -1.83 15.75 24.72
C GLY A 147 -1.46 14.39 25.31
N ASP A 148 -1.90 14.14 26.53
CA ASP A 148 -1.50 13.01 27.41
C ASP A 148 -1.81 11.58 26.88
N THR A 149 -2.37 11.44 25.70
CA THR A 149 -2.88 10.17 25.18
C THR A 149 -2.09 9.58 24.01
N THR A 150 -0.91 10.12 23.70
CA THR A 150 -0.15 9.73 22.50
C THR A 150 1.10 8.90 22.77
N ASP A 151 1.54 8.82 24.02
CA ASP A 151 2.74 8.07 24.42
C ASP A 151 2.62 6.57 24.06
N GLY A 152 3.63 6.05 23.38
CA GLY A 152 3.72 4.63 23.03
C GLY A 152 2.72 4.17 21.95
N ILE A 153 1.84 5.06 21.46
CA ILE A 153 0.85 4.71 20.46
C ILE A 153 1.42 4.92 19.04
N SER A 154 1.77 3.82 18.36
CA SER A 154 2.24 3.85 16.99
C SER A 154 1.52 2.84 16.10
N SER A 155 1.47 3.12 14.80
CA SER A 155 0.95 2.16 13.82
C SER A 155 1.78 0.87 13.80
N THR A 156 3.07 0.96 14.05
CA THR A 156 3.98 -0.20 14.13
C THR A 156 3.60 -1.11 15.29
N ALA A 157 3.37 -0.56 16.48
CA ALA A 157 2.94 -1.37 17.64
C ALA A 157 1.63 -2.11 17.36
N VAL A 158 0.66 -1.44 16.71
CA VAL A 158 -0.61 -2.09 16.31
C VAL A 158 -0.37 -3.25 15.37
N ARG A 159 0.44 -3.06 14.33
CA ARG A 159 0.76 -4.12 13.36
C ARG A 159 1.45 -5.30 14.02
N GLU A 160 2.36 -5.05 14.95
CA GLU A 160 3.03 -6.12 15.70
C GLU A 160 2.08 -6.94 16.58
N ILE A 161 1.12 -6.30 17.25
CA ILE A 161 0.11 -6.99 18.06
C ILE A 161 -0.78 -7.86 17.19
N LEU A 162 -1.35 -7.28 16.13
CA LEU A 162 -2.24 -7.97 15.19
C LEU A 162 -1.53 -9.15 14.52
N PHE A 163 -0.26 -8.96 14.20
CA PHE A 163 0.57 -9.97 13.57
C PHE A 163 0.88 -11.16 14.50
N LYS A 164 1.28 -10.87 15.73
CA LYS A 164 1.63 -11.91 16.72
C LYS A 164 0.41 -12.71 17.18
N ASN A 165 -0.79 -12.14 17.05
CA ASN A 165 -2.04 -12.74 17.49
C ASN A 165 -3.15 -12.61 16.42
N PRO A 166 -3.25 -13.55 15.45
CA PRO A 166 -4.32 -13.55 14.45
C PRO A 166 -5.74 -13.63 15.05
N GLU A 167 -5.87 -14.23 16.24
CA GLU A 167 -7.13 -14.30 17.00
C GLU A 167 -7.34 -13.08 17.91
N CYS A 168 -6.55 -12.03 17.73
CA CYS A 168 -6.60 -10.80 18.50
C CYS A 168 -8.04 -10.27 18.66
N HIS A 169 -8.39 -9.93 19.89
CA HIS A 169 -9.64 -9.25 20.24
C HIS A 169 -9.42 -7.74 20.36
N TYR A 170 -10.52 -6.97 20.29
CA TYR A 170 -10.42 -5.52 20.42
C TYR A 170 -9.77 -5.08 21.75
N SER A 171 -9.96 -5.85 22.82
CA SER A 171 -9.31 -5.60 24.13
C SER A 171 -7.79 -5.47 24.04
N ASP A 172 -7.15 -6.15 23.08
CA ASP A 172 -5.70 -6.23 22.95
C ASP A 172 -5.10 -5.00 22.26
N VAL A 173 -5.92 -4.28 21.49
CA VAL A 173 -5.52 -3.10 20.70
C VAL A 173 -6.34 -1.85 21.03
N ARG A 174 -7.26 -1.93 22.00
CA ARG A 174 -8.19 -0.84 22.32
C ARG A 174 -7.50 0.46 22.74
N ASP A 175 -6.30 0.37 23.30
CA ASP A 175 -5.54 1.55 23.72
C ASP A 175 -4.88 2.26 22.53
N TYR A 176 -4.70 1.58 21.40
CA TYR A 176 -4.03 2.06 20.20
C TYR A 176 -4.97 2.53 19.09
N ILE A 177 -6.07 1.80 18.85
CA ILE A 177 -7.01 2.08 17.73
C ILE A 177 -8.45 2.06 18.23
N THR A 178 -9.35 2.68 17.45
CA THR A 178 -10.79 2.66 17.76
C THR A 178 -11.44 1.33 17.35
N HIS A 179 -12.57 1.02 17.94
CA HIS A 179 -13.33 -0.19 17.61
C HIS A 179 -13.75 -0.24 16.12
N VAL A 180 -14.03 0.92 15.52
CA VAL A 180 -14.41 1.01 14.11
C VAL A 180 -13.23 0.61 13.20
N VAL A 181 -12.02 1.08 13.50
CA VAL A 181 -10.79 0.69 12.78
C VAL A 181 -10.51 -0.79 12.97
N PHE A 182 -10.59 -1.29 14.22
CA PHE A 182 -10.38 -2.71 14.49
C PHE A 182 -11.36 -3.61 13.74
N ARG A 183 -12.64 -3.25 13.71
CA ARG A 183 -13.64 -4.00 12.95
C ARG A 183 -13.30 -4.03 11.47
N TYR A 184 -12.96 -2.88 10.88
CA TYR A 184 -12.54 -2.83 9.48
C TYR A 184 -11.34 -3.75 9.19
N ILE A 185 -10.34 -3.74 10.08
CA ILE A 185 -9.17 -4.61 10.01
C ILE A 185 -9.58 -6.09 10.02
N LYS A 186 -10.48 -6.50 10.93
CA LYS A 186 -10.95 -7.88 11.03
C LYS A 186 -11.80 -8.30 9.84
N ASP A 187 -12.75 -7.46 9.42
CA ASP A 187 -13.67 -7.75 8.31
C ASP A 187 -12.94 -7.89 6.97
N ASN A 188 -11.77 -7.24 6.82
CA ASN A 188 -10.95 -7.29 5.61
C ASN A 188 -9.65 -8.09 5.79
N GLU A 189 -9.48 -8.82 6.91
CA GLU A 189 -8.32 -9.66 7.22
C GLU A 189 -6.96 -8.93 7.07
N LEU A 190 -6.93 -7.63 7.45
CA LEU A 190 -5.73 -6.80 7.31
C LEU A 190 -4.75 -7.03 8.47
N TYR A 191 -3.44 -6.93 8.20
CA TYR A 191 -2.33 -7.03 9.17
C TYR A 191 -2.15 -8.37 9.89
N PHE A 192 -2.94 -9.39 9.63
CA PHE A 192 -2.78 -10.71 10.26
C PHE A 192 -1.67 -11.55 9.62
N GLN A 193 -1.00 -10.99 8.61
CA GLN A 193 0.14 -11.60 7.95
C GLN A 193 1.39 -10.72 8.14
N ASN A 194 2.49 -11.38 8.44
CA ASN A 194 3.74 -10.80 8.91
C ASN A 194 4.37 -9.75 7.99
N GLY A 195 4.29 -8.46 8.34
CA GLY A 195 4.98 -7.42 7.59
C GLY A 195 6.52 -7.44 7.76
N ASN A 196 7.03 -7.60 8.97
CA ASN A 196 8.47 -7.50 9.23
C ASN A 196 9.22 -8.84 9.01
N ASP A 197 8.69 -9.95 9.53
CA ASP A 197 9.27 -11.28 9.31
C ASP A 197 9.10 -11.73 7.85
N TYR A 198 8.00 -11.34 7.22
CA TYR A 198 7.77 -11.51 5.80
C TYR A 198 8.83 -10.79 4.95
N ASN A 199 9.12 -9.51 5.25
CA ASN A 199 10.13 -8.76 4.52
C ASN A 199 11.54 -9.34 4.69
N GLU A 200 11.91 -9.85 5.85
CA GLU A 200 13.22 -10.48 6.04
C GLU A 200 13.32 -11.84 5.33
N LYS A 201 12.27 -12.67 5.40
CA LYS A 201 12.22 -13.94 4.65
C LYS A 201 12.15 -13.72 3.13
N GLU A 202 11.45 -12.69 2.68
CA GLU A 202 11.44 -12.34 1.26
C GLU A 202 12.81 -11.82 0.81
N LYS A 203 13.49 -11.01 1.59
CA LYS A 203 14.87 -10.58 1.33
C LYS A 203 15.85 -11.76 1.29
N GLU A 204 15.73 -12.71 2.21
CA GLU A 204 16.54 -13.91 2.23
C GLU A 204 16.29 -14.76 0.97
N PHE A 205 15.01 -14.99 0.64
CA PHE A 205 14.62 -15.67 -0.59
C PHE A 205 15.22 -15.00 -1.85
N LEU A 206 15.12 -13.65 -1.95
CA LEU A 206 15.64 -12.92 -3.10
C LEU A 206 17.16 -13.04 -3.21
N LYS A 207 17.89 -13.03 -2.10
CA LYS A 207 19.35 -13.29 -2.09
C LYS A 207 19.68 -14.68 -2.60
N GLU A 208 18.99 -15.72 -2.08
CA GLU A 208 19.17 -17.09 -2.53
C GLU A 208 18.80 -17.26 -4.00
N TYR A 209 17.72 -16.61 -4.44
CA TYR A 209 17.27 -16.65 -5.83
C TYR A 209 18.29 -16.02 -6.77
N ALA A 210 18.89 -14.89 -6.39
CA ALA A 210 19.94 -14.22 -7.17
C ALA A 210 21.15 -15.15 -7.38
N VAL A 211 21.59 -15.86 -6.32
CA VAL A 211 22.67 -16.84 -6.39
C VAL A 211 22.32 -18.02 -7.32
N LYS A 212 21.09 -18.55 -7.21
CA LYS A 212 20.62 -19.63 -8.10
C LYS A 212 20.55 -19.19 -9.55
N LYS A 213 20.06 -17.98 -9.81
CA LYS A 213 19.97 -17.39 -11.14
C LYS A 213 21.34 -17.28 -11.79
N GLU A 214 22.33 -16.74 -11.08
CA GLU A 214 23.71 -16.62 -11.56
C GLU A 214 24.33 -17.98 -11.84
N LYS A 215 24.20 -18.93 -10.89
CA LYS A 215 24.71 -20.29 -11.03
C LYS A 215 24.11 -21.04 -12.22
N ASN A 216 22.81 -20.86 -12.48
CA ASN A 216 22.07 -21.57 -13.53
C ASN A 216 22.11 -20.82 -14.87
N HIS A 217 22.73 -19.66 -14.95
CA HIS A 217 22.78 -18.81 -16.15
C HIS A 217 21.40 -18.50 -16.75
N TRP A 218 20.42 -18.25 -15.88
CA TRP A 218 19.07 -17.89 -16.34
C TRP A 218 19.08 -16.54 -17.07
N GLY A 219 18.58 -16.56 -18.32
CA GLY A 219 18.57 -15.39 -19.19
C GLY A 219 17.63 -14.30 -18.70
N GLU A 220 17.89 -13.09 -19.16
CA GLU A 220 17.00 -11.92 -19.03
C GLU A 220 16.79 -11.25 -20.38
N PRO A 221 15.60 -10.70 -20.64
CA PRO A 221 14.38 -10.82 -19.83
C PRO A 221 13.74 -12.20 -19.94
N SER A 222 13.09 -12.67 -18.87
CA SER A 222 12.21 -13.84 -18.93
C SER A 222 10.80 -13.39 -19.35
N VAL A 223 10.02 -14.29 -19.92
CA VAL A 223 8.64 -14.04 -20.32
C VAL A 223 7.69 -14.73 -19.36
N THR A 224 6.65 -14.02 -18.94
CA THR A 224 5.51 -14.56 -18.17
C THR A 224 4.20 -14.34 -18.91
N THR A 225 3.20 -15.09 -18.52
CA THR A 225 1.82 -14.91 -19.00
C THR A 225 0.89 -14.85 -17.80
N ASP A 226 0.12 -13.76 -17.67
CA ASP A 226 -0.88 -13.57 -16.64
C ASP A 226 -2.27 -13.49 -17.24
N THR A 227 -3.28 -14.03 -16.54
CA THR A 227 -4.63 -14.18 -17.10
C THR A 227 -5.70 -13.50 -16.26
N VAL A 228 -6.41 -12.52 -16.83
CA VAL A 228 -7.68 -12.01 -16.31
C VAL A 228 -8.79 -12.99 -16.68
N ALA A 229 -9.03 -14.00 -15.84
CA ALA A 229 -10.15 -14.90 -15.99
C ALA A 229 -11.39 -14.28 -15.35
N TYR A 230 -12.46 -14.04 -16.15
CA TYR A 230 -13.60 -13.24 -15.69
C TYR A 230 -14.96 -13.84 -16.02
N ASN A 231 -15.97 -13.44 -15.25
CA ASN A 231 -17.39 -13.70 -15.54
C ASN A 231 -18.27 -12.56 -15.02
N GLY A 232 -18.80 -11.75 -15.92
CA GLY A 232 -19.56 -10.55 -15.56
C GLY A 232 -18.71 -9.56 -14.75
N ASP A 233 -19.15 -9.26 -13.54
CA ASP A 233 -18.50 -8.34 -12.61
C ASP A 233 -17.45 -9.00 -11.70
N LYS A 234 -17.03 -10.25 -12.00
CA LYS A 234 -16.11 -11.02 -11.17
C LYS A 234 -14.85 -11.39 -11.90
N ILE A 235 -13.73 -11.31 -11.19
CA ILE A 235 -12.40 -11.76 -11.62
C ILE A 235 -11.92 -12.88 -10.69
N LEU A 236 -11.30 -13.89 -11.28
CA LEU A 236 -10.65 -14.98 -10.55
C LEU A 236 -9.26 -14.55 -10.15
N LEU A 237 -8.96 -14.67 -8.86
CA LEU A 237 -7.63 -14.48 -8.31
C LEU A 237 -7.17 -15.73 -7.58
N ILE A 238 -5.88 -15.95 -7.60
CA ILE A 238 -5.20 -16.97 -6.81
C ILE A 238 -4.49 -16.32 -5.61
N ARG A 239 -4.31 -17.09 -4.52
CA ARG A 239 -3.48 -16.67 -3.40
C ARG A 239 -2.12 -17.34 -3.51
N ARG A 240 -1.06 -16.56 -3.62
CA ARG A 240 0.29 -17.06 -3.82
C ARG A 240 0.79 -17.87 -2.63
N GLY A 241 1.28 -19.08 -2.88
CA GLY A 241 1.92 -19.94 -1.88
C GLY A 241 3.41 -19.63 -1.67
N ASN A 242 4.10 -19.06 -2.67
CA ASN A 242 5.53 -18.84 -2.73
C ASN A 242 5.95 -17.39 -2.81
N TYR A 243 7.21 -17.08 -2.43
CA TYR A 243 7.84 -15.79 -2.63
C TYR A 243 8.22 -15.54 -4.11
N PRO A 244 8.26 -14.28 -4.56
CA PRO A 244 7.87 -13.08 -3.84
C PRO A 244 6.35 -12.93 -3.71
N TYR A 245 5.90 -12.01 -2.90
CA TYR A 245 4.48 -11.75 -2.65
C TYR A 245 3.70 -12.95 -2.11
N LYS A 246 4.32 -13.81 -1.30
CA LYS A 246 3.65 -14.93 -0.64
C LYS A 246 2.42 -14.45 0.13
N ASN A 247 1.30 -15.16 -0.01
CA ASN A 247 0.00 -14.84 0.58
C ASN A 247 -0.74 -13.63 -0.03
N PHE A 248 -0.17 -12.93 -0.99
CA PHE A 248 -0.90 -11.92 -1.76
C PHE A 248 -1.81 -12.59 -2.79
N TRP A 249 -2.89 -11.90 -3.13
CA TRP A 249 -3.71 -12.27 -4.25
C TRP A 249 -3.05 -11.82 -5.57
N ALA A 250 -3.24 -12.62 -6.61
CA ALA A 250 -2.62 -12.40 -7.90
C ALA A 250 -3.54 -12.91 -9.02
N LEU A 251 -3.30 -12.48 -10.24
CA LEU A 251 -3.86 -13.16 -11.41
C LEU A 251 -3.20 -14.54 -11.54
N PRO A 252 -3.91 -15.55 -12.03
CA PRO A 252 -3.31 -16.80 -12.45
C PRO A 252 -2.27 -16.55 -13.54
N GLY A 253 -1.07 -17.14 -13.38
CA GLY A 253 -0.01 -16.94 -14.34
C GLY A 253 1.38 -17.34 -13.85
N GLY A 254 2.31 -17.46 -14.78
CA GLY A 254 3.67 -17.88 -14.52
C GLY A 254 4.60 -17.76 -15.72
N PHE A 255 5.73 -18.45 -15.66
CA PHE A 255 6.74 -18.40 -16.70
C PHE A 255 6.30 -19.16 -17.97
N PHE A 256 6.56 -18.53 -19.13
CA PHE A 256 6.41 -19.20 -20.41
C PHE A 256 7.50 -20.28 -20.54
N GLU A 257 7.08 -21.51 -20.80
CA GLU A 257 7.96 -22.68 -20.86
C GLU A 257 8.27 -23.11 -22.29
N LYS A 258 9.36 -23.86 -22.43
CA LYS A 258 9.76 -24.42 -23.75
C LYS A 258 8.75 -25.42 -24.33
N THR A 259 7.90 -25.97 -23.51
CA THR A 259 6.84 -26.91 -23.85
C THR A 259 5.58 -26.23 -24.34
N ASP A 260 5.42 -24.93 -24.07
CA ASP A 260 4.28 -24.16 -24.54
C ASP A 260 4.42 -23.85 -26.02
N GLU A 261 3.40 -24.17 -26.82
CA GLU A 261 3.42 -23.95 -28.28
C GLU A 261 3.39 -22.45 -28.63
N ASP A 262 2.66 -21.66 -27.82
CA ASP A 262 2.54 -20.21 -27.97
C ASP A 262 2.16 -19.60 -26.61
N LEU A 263 2.20 -18.29 -26.48
CA LEU A 263 1.95 -17.55 -25.22
C LEU A 263 0.56 -17.81 -24.63
N ASN A 264 -0.47 -17.93 -25.48
CA ASN A 264 -1.82 -18.28 -25.02
C ASN A 264 -1.93 -19.71 -24.48
N PHE A 265 -1.07 -20.64 -24.94
CA PHE A 265 -0.95 -21.99 -24.37
C PHE A 265 -0.29 -21.93 -22.98
N GLY A 266 0.73 -21.09 -22.80
CA GLY A 266 1.31 -20.85 -21.50
C GLY A 266 0.27 -20.27 -20.50
N ALA A 267 -0.49 -19.28 -20.93
CA ALA A 267 -1.56 -18.69 -20.14
C ALA A 267 -2.66 -19.72 -19.77
N GLN A 268 -3.03 -20.60 -20.70
CA GLN A 268 -3.98 -21.68 -20.46
C GLN A 268 -3.43 -22.72 -19.46
N ARG A 269 -2.16 -23.14 -19.65
CA ARG A 269 -1.50 -24.10 -18.75
C ARG A 269 -1.48 -23.59 -17.34
N GLU A 270 -1.00 -22.38 -17.10
CA GLU A 270 -0.94 -21.76 -15.78
C GLU A 270 -2.33 -21.62 -15.14
N LEU A 271 -3.33 -21.12 -15.88
CA LEU A 271 -4.71 -21.04 -15.39
C LEU A 271 -5.22 -22.41 -14.93
N LYS A 272 -4.92 -23.46 -15.69
CA LYS A 272 -5.35 -24.83 -15.37
C LYS A 272 -4.60 -25.38 -14.16
N GLU A 273 -3.29 -25.20 -14.09
CA GLU A 273 -2.44 -25.71 -13.01
C GLU A 273 -2.82 -25.06 -11.67
N GLU A 274 -3.06 -23.76 -11.64
CA GLU A 274 -3.33 -23.02 -10.41
C GLU A 274 -4.80 -23.06 -9.98
N THR A 275 -5.75 -23.22 -10.90
CA THR A 275 -7.18 -23.08 -10.59
C THR A 275 -8.06 -24.26 -10.98
N GLY A 276 -7.55 -25.18 -11.78
CA GLY A 276 -8.31 -26.30 -12.35
C GLY A 276 -9.21 -25.94 -13.53
N ILE A 277 -9.22 -24.68 -13.96
CA ILE A 277 -10.00 -24.22 -15.12
C ILE A 277 -9.24 -24.51 -16.41
N ASP A 278 -9.84 -25.31 -17.30
CA ASP A 278 -9.28 -25.69 -18.58
C ASP A 278 -10.14 -25.11 -19.70
N ILE A 279 -9.60 -24.11 -20.41
CA ILE A 279 -10.26 -23.40 -21.53
C ILE A 279 -9.34 -23.45 -22.74
N ASP A 280 -9.88 -23.76 -23.92
CA ASP A 280 -9.12 -23.81 -25.18
C ASP A 280 -8.34 -22.48 -25.40
N PRO A 281 -7.02 -22.54 -25.66
CA PRO A 281 -6.15 -21.36 -25.85
C PRO A 281 -6.64 -20.34 -26.87
N LYS A 282 -7.41 -20.75 -27.85
CA LYS A 282 -7.99 -19.85 -28.89
C LYS A 282 -8.95 -18.80 -28.32
N TYR A 283 -9.46 -18.97 -27.08
CA TYR A 283 -10.37 -18.01 -26.42
C TYR A 283 -9.63 -16.98 -25.59
N PHE A 284 -8.31 -17.14 -25.41
CA PHE A 284 -7.48 -16.15 -24.72
C PHE A 284 -7.23 -14.97 -25.64
N ARG A 285 -7.56 -13.77 -25.17
CA ARG A 285 -7.32 -12.52 -25.90
C ARG A 285 -6.22 -11.76 -25.19
N GLN A 286 -5.18 -11.39 -25.92
CA GLN A 286 -4.11 -10.57 -25.38
C GLN A 286 -4.66 -9.18 -25.02
N ILE A 287 -4.44 -8.73 -23.80
CA ILE A 287 -4.71 -7.38 -23.33
C ILE A 287 -3.54 -6.49 -23.71
N LYS A 288 -2.37 -6.76 -23.15
CA LYS A 288 -1.19 -5.90 -23.32
C LYS A 288 0.09 -6.64 -22.93
N THR A 289 1.21 -6.12 -23.37
CA THR A 289 2.54 -6.57 -22.94
C THR A 289 3.16 -5.51 -22.03
N TYR A 290 3.72 -5.92 -20.91
CA TYR A 290 4.35 -5.07 -19.89
C TYR A 290 5.84 -5.42 -19.78
N GLY A 291 6.69 -4.41 -19.68
CA GLY A 291 8.15 -4.57 -19.62
C GLY A 291 8.81 -3.76 -18.51
N HIS A 292 8.11 -3.53 -17.39
CA HIS A 292 8.63 -2.75 -16.26
C HIS A 292 9.38 -3.63 -15.25
N ASN A 293 10.14 -2.98 -14.36
CA ASN A 293 10.79 -3.65 -13.23
C ASN A 293 9.80 -3.88 -12.07
N PHE A 294 8.79 -4.72 -12.30
CA PHE A 294 7.76 -5.05 -11.32
C PHE A 294 8.04 -6.34 -10.55
N ASP A 295 8.92 -7.20 -11.08
CA ASP A 295 9.32 -8.43 -10.40
C ASP A 295 10.67 -8.23 -9.72
N PRO A 296 10.76 -8.45 -8.38
CA PRO A 296 12.00 -8.23 -7.66
C PRO A 296 13.08 -9.28 -7.96
N ARG A 297 12.75 -10.37 -8.65
CA ARG A 297 13.68 -11.46 -8.96
C ARG A 297 14.54 -11.17 -10.18
N MET A 298 13.93 -10.59 -11.24
CA MET A 298 14.60 -10.36 -12.53
C MET A 298 13.77 -9.44 -13.43
N LYS A 299 14.35 -9.05 -14.57
CA LYS A 299 13.59 -8.39 -15.63
C LYS A 299 12.64 -9.36 -16.30
N ILE A 300 11.38 -8.99 -16.34
CA ILE A 300 10.29 -9.78 -16.93
C ILE A 300 9.61 -8.96 -18.01
N VAL A 301 9.25 -9.65 -19.07
CA VAL A 301 8.25 -9.22 -20.06
C VAL A 301 7.01 -10.05 -19.79
N ASP A 302 5.98 -9.41 -19.26
CA ASP A 302 4.71 -10.06 -19.00
C ASP A 302 3.72 -9.80 -20.13
N VAL A 303 3.08 -10.86 -20.61
CA VAL A 303 2.04 -10.82 -21.64
C VAL A 303 0.71 -11.19 -21.00
N ALA A 304 -0.12 -10.18 -20.76
CA ALA A 304 -1.40 -10.37 -20.10
C ALA A 304 -2.50 -10.76 -21.10
N PHE A 305 -3.30 -11.73 -20.71
CA PHE A 305 -4.47 -12.22 -21.45
C PHE A 305 -5.76 -12.04 -20.68
N SER A 306 -6.89 -12.01 -21.37
CA SER A 306 -8.21 -12.15 -20.80
C SER A 306 -8.90 -13.38 -21.35
N VAL A 307 -9.70 -14.03 -20.50
CA VAL A 307 -10.54 -15.16 -20.91
C VAL A 307 -11.85 -15.17 -20.13
N ARG A 308 -12.96 -15.35 -20.84
CA ARG A 308 -14.28 -15.45 -20.22
C ARG A 308 -14.53 -16.88 -19.75
N VAL A 309 -14.81 -17.05 -18.46
CA VAL A 309 -15.11 -18.34 -17.84
C VAL A 309 -16.63 -18.56 -17.82
N SER A 310 -17.09 -19.77 -18.11
CA SER A 310 -18.49 -20.12 -18.01
C SER A 310 -18.96 -20.25 -16.55
N LYS A 311 -20.26 -20.01 -16.27
CA LYS A 311 -20.82 -20.24 -14.92
C LYS A 311 -20.57 -21.65 -14.39
N LYS A 312 -20.62 -22.65 -15.26
CA LYS A 312 -20.40 -24.04 -14.92
C LYS A 312 -18.96 -24.31 -14.46
N ASP A 313 -18.00 -23.59 -15.02
CA ASP A 313 -16.59 -23.76 -14.70
C ASP A 313 -16.19 -22.94 -13.45
N MET A 314 -16.94 -21.90 -13.12
CA MET A 314 -16.69 -21.12 -11.89
C MET A 314 -16.77 -21.97 -10.63
N ASP A 315 -17.69 -22.95 -10.57
CA ASP A 315 -17.90 -23.83 -9.42
C ASP A 315 -16.79 -24.89 -9.25
N LYS A 316 -15.90 -25.02 -10.24
CA LYS A 316 -14.80 -25.99 -10.23
C LYS A 316 -13.52 -25.41 -9.63
N VAL A 317 -13.47 -24.13 -9.38
CA VAL A 317 -12.26 -23.43 -8.92
C VAL A 317 -11.73 -23.99 -7.61
N LYS A 318 -10.45 -24.31 -7.59
CA LYS A 318 -9.68 -24.72 -6.40
C LYS A 318 -8.27 -24.16 -6.54
N GLY A 319 -7.69 -23.72 -5.42
CA GLY A 319 -6.25 -23.46 -5.38
C GLY A 319 -5.48 -24.78 -5.55
N LEU A 320 -4.60 -24.83 -6.51
CA LEU A 320 -3.76 -25.97 -6.86
C LEU A 320 -2.33 -25.49 -7.12
N ASP A 321 -1.37 -26.40 -7.18
CA ASP A 321 0.03 -26.12 -7.43
C ASP A 321 0.59 -25.00 -6.53
N ASP A 322 1.13 -23.93 -7.09
CA ASP A 322 1.69 -22.79 -6.36
C ASP A 322 0.64 -21.86 -5.73
N ALA A 323 -0.66 -22.09 -6.03
CA ALA A 323 -1.78 -21.36 -5.46
C ALA A 323 -2.31 -22.05 -4.20
N CYS A 324 -2.15 -21.43 -3.03
CA CYS A 324 -2.71 -21.97 -1.79
C CYS A 324 -4.23 -21.76 -1.66
N ASP A 325 -4.82 -20.93 -2.51
CA ASP A 325 -6.27 -20.66 -2.59
C ASP A 325 -6.61 -20.02 -3.94
N ALA A 326 -7.86 -20.17 -4.41
CA ALA A 326 -8.36 -19.49 -5.59
C ALA A 326 -9.81 -19.08 -5.38
N ARG A 327 -10.14 -17.81 -5.66
CA ARG A 327 -11.47 -17.24 -5.39
C ARG A 327 -11.91 -16.24 -6.45
N TRP A 328 -13.21 -16.11 -6.59
CA TRP A 328 -13.87 -15.08 -7.38
C TRP A 328 -14.10 -13.83 -6.53
N PHE A 329 -13.61 -12.68 -7.01
CA PHE A 329 -13.81 -11.38 -6.39
C PHE A 329 -14.63 -10.49 -7.30
N LYS A 330 -15.48 -9.64 -6.75
CA LYS A 330 -16.09 -8.58 -7.53
C LYS A 330 -15.03 -7.51 -7.88
N ILE A 331 -15.17 -6.92 -9.06
CA ILE A 331 -14.21 -5.93 -9.57
C ILE A 331 -14.10 -4.71 -8.65
N ASP A 332 -15.19 -4.31 -7.99
CA ASP A 332 -15.24 -3.21 -7.02
C ASP A 332 -14.78 -3.59 -5.60
N GLU A 333 -14.51 -4.88 -5.35
CA GLU A 333 -14.12 -5.43 -4.04
C GLU A 333 -12.78 -6.18 -4.12
N LEU A 334 -11.90 -5.84 -5.07
CA LEU A 334 -10.62 -6.54 -5.24
C LEU A 334 -9.70 -6.35 -4.04
N PRO A 335 -9.04 -7.44 -3.57
CA PRO A 335 -8.05 -7.36 -2.51
C PRO A 335 -6.75 -6.72 -3.03
N LYS A 336 -5.79 -6.48 -2.13
CA LYS A 336 -4.44 -6.07 -2.52
C LYS A 336 -3.78 -7.15 -3.38
N LEU A 337 -3.28 -6.75 -4.53
CA LEU A 337 -2.63 -7.66 -5.47
C LEU A 337 -1.10 -7.61 -5.38
N GLY A 338 -0.46 -8.73 -5.71
CA GLY A 338 0.98 -8.78 -5.91
C GLY A 338 1.38 -8.23 -7.28
N PHE A 339 2.66 -7.93 -7.45
CA PHE A 339 3.24 -7.43 -8.70
C PHE A 339 2.52 -6.18 -9.25
N HIS A 340 2.25 -6.14 -10.54
CA HIS A 340 1.53 -5.07 -11.25
C HIS A 340 0.11 -5.51 -11.70
N HIS A 341 -0.44 -6.57 -11.09
CA HIS A 341 -1.70 -7.17 -11.52
C HIS A 341 -2.90 -6.21 -11.42
N GLU A 342 -2.87 -5.24 -10.50
CA GLU A 342 -3.86 -4.17 -10.46
C GLU A 342 -3.85 -3.33 -11.75
N GLN A 343 -2.67 -3.06 -12.31
CA GLN A 343 -2.54 -2.35 -13.57
C GLN A 343 -3.11 -3.16 -14.75
N ILE A 344 -2.86 -4.47 -14.78
CA ILE A 344 -3.40 -5.37 -15.82
C ILE A 344 -4.93 -5.35 -15.79
N ILE A 345 -5.53 -5.49 -14.60
CA ILE A 345 -6.99 -5.45 -14.44
C ILE A 345 -7.55 -4.08 -14.86
N ASN A 346 -6.90 -2.99 -14.46
CA ASN A 346 -7.34 -1.65 -14.86
C ASN A 346 -7.25 -1.42 -16.38
N ASP A 347 -6.24 -1.97 -17.05
CA ASP A 347 -6.13 -1.87 -18.51
C ASP A 347 -7.19 -2.75 -19.20
N PHE A 348 -7.45 -3.97 -18.72
CA PHE A 348 -8.55 -4.82 -19.18
C PHE A 348 -9.91 -4.13 -19.10
N LEU A 349 -10.21 -3.47 -17.97
CA LEU A 349 -11.49 -2.78 -17.74
C LEU A 349 -11.71 -1.54 -18.62
N LYS A 350 -10.65 -1.00 -19.25
CA LYS A 350 -10.77 0.11 -20.19
C LYS A 350 -11.08 -0.37 -21.62
N GLU A 351 -10.84 -1.64 -21.92
CA GLU A 351 -11.05 -2.22 -23.23
C GLU A 351 -12.40 -2.94 -23.38
N GLU A 352 -13.04 -3.32 -22.26
CA GLU A 352 -14.41 -3.88 -22.19
C GLU A 352 -15.47 -2.77 -22.12
#